data_9e7b054a77f4da1af375fbaa8d72da44
#
_entry.id   9e7b054a77f4da1af375fbaa8d72da44
#
_cell.length_a   1.000
_cell.length_b   1.000
_cell.length_c   1.000
_cell.angle_alpha   90.00
_cell.angle_beta   90.00
_cell.angle_gamma   90.00
#
_symmetry.space_group_name_H-M   'P 1'
#
loop_
_entity.id
_entity.type
_entity.pdbx_description
1 polymer ?
#
loop_
_entity_poly.entity_id
_entity_poly.type
_entity_poly.pdbx_seq_one_letter_code
_entity_poly.pdbx_strand_id
1 'polypeptide(L)'
;HCMRCNRFFDAEYVKNHSGIPYCPCGGMIKPDVVLYEESLDPDVLAGAVAHISRADMLIVGGTSLQVYPAAGLINYYSGNKLVLINKTITPYDSYANLVINDSIGKVLSAAVE
;
A
#
# COMPACT_ATOMS: atom_id res chain seq x y z
N HIS A 1 16.32 -2.09 3.79
CA HIS A 1 17.22 -3.14 4.29
C HIS A 1 18.56 -3.14 3.57
N CYS A 2 19.59 -3.67 4.24
CA CYS A 2 20.90 -3.88 3.63
C CYS A 2 20.86 -5.06 2.66
N MET A 3 21.34 -4.83 1.43
CA MET A 3 21.38 -5.85 0.37
C MET A 3 22.37 -7.01 0.64
N ARG A 4 23.27 -6.88 1.63
CA ARG A 4 24.27 -7.89 1.94
C ARG A 4 23.95 -8.70 3.19
N CYS A 5 23.51 -8.07 4.28
CA CYS A 5 23.29 -8.73 5.57
C CYS A 5 21.83 -8.64 6.06
N ASN A 6 20.93 -8.10 5.27
CA ASN A 6 19.50 -7.92 5.51
C ASN A 6 19.16 -7.12 6.80
N ARG A 7 20.13 -6.40 7.39
CA ARG A 7 19.85 -5.53 8.53
C ARG A 7 18.85 -4.43 8.14
N PHE A 8 17.86 -4.21 8.99
CA PHE A 8 16.92 -3.11 8.86
C PHE A 8 17.57 -1.76 9.22
N PHE A 9 17.18 -0.72 8.52
CA PHE A 9 17.50 0.68 8.81
C PHE A 9 16.24 1.51 8.63
N ASP A 10 15.99 2.42 9.52
CA ASP A 10 14.86 3.34 9.45
C ASP A 10 15.08 4.48 8.45
N ALA A 11 14.04 5.25 8.22
CA ALA A 11 14.09 6.40 7.31
C ALA A 11 15.01 7.50 7.83
N GLU A 12 15.17 7.63 9.16
CA GLU A 12 16.03 8.62 9.78
C GLU A 12 17.51 8.34 9.49
N TYR A 13 17.93 7.08 9.60
CA TYR A 13 19.27 6.66 9.21
C TYR A 13 19.59 7.02 7.76
N VAL A 14 18.66 6.71 6.84
CA VAL A 14 18.83 7.01 5.42
C VAL A 14 18.88 8.51 5.15
N LYS A 15 18.01 9.28 5.79
CA LYS A 15 17.92 10.74 5.64
C LYS A 15 19.20 11.46 6.11
N ASN A 16 19.85 10.92 7.13
CA ASN A 16 21.07 11.49 7.71
C ASN A 16 22.35 11.11 6.93
N HIS A 17 22.25 10.27 5.88
CA HIS A 17 23.35 9.95 4.99
C HIS A 17 23.42 10.89 3.80
N SER A 18 24.66 11.31 3.47
CA SER A 18 24.92 12.02 2.22
C SER A 18 25.20 11.00 1.12
N GLY A 19 24.42 11.05 0.03
CA GLY A 19 24.56 10.14 -1.09
C GLY A 19 23.93 8.76 -0.83
N ILE A 20 24.53 7.69 -1.35
CA ILE A 20 24.02 6.32 -1.20
C ILE A 20 24.29 5.82 0.22
N PRO A 21 23.26 5.40 0.98
CA PRO A 21 23.46 4.91 2.33
C PRO A 21 24.07 3.50 2.32
N TYR A 22 25.10 3.29 3.15
CA TYR A 22 25.76 2.01 3.32
C TYR A 22 25.60 1.47 4.75
N CYS A 23 25.44 0.16 4.84
CA CYS A 23 25.47 -0.57 6.09
C CYS A 23 26.93 -0.67 6.62
N PRO A 24 27.16 -0.75 7.94
CA PRO A 24 28.48 -1.03 8.50
C PRO A 24 29.16 -2.28 7.95
N CYS A 25 28.43 -3.24 7.39
CA CYS A 25 28.99 -4.41 6.71
C CYS A 25 29.52 -4.11 5.28
N GLY A 26 29.40 -2.88 4.81
CA GLY A 26 29.76 -2.44 3.46
C GLY A 26 28.70 -2.72 2.37
N GLY A 27 27.55 -3.26 2.74
CA GLY A 27 26.42 -3.48 1.82
C GLY A 27 25.61 -2.20 1.59
N MET A 28 25.11 -2.00 0.40
CA MET A 28 24.18 -0.92 0.04
C MET A 28 22.84 -1.10 0.76
N ILE A 29 22.23 -0.02 1.21
CA ILE A 29 20.88 -0.03 1.79
C ILE A 29 19.88 0.31 0.69
N LYS A 30 18.92 -0.60 0.45
CA LYS A 30 17.81 -0.42 -0.49
C LYS A 30 16.53 -0.22 0.28
N PRO A 31 15.64 0.73 -0.10
CA PRO A 31 14.29 0.79 0.45
C PRO A 31 13.49 -0.47 0.08
N ASP A 32 12.52 -0.83 0.94
CA ASP A 32 11.65 -1.98 0.74
C ASP A 32 10.52 -1.65 -0.27
N VAL A 33 10.95 -1.21 -1.44
CA VAL A 33 10.06 -0.90 -2.56
C VAL A 33 10.11 -2.06 -3.54
N VAL A 34 8.94 -2.58 -3.90
CA VAL A 34 8.79 -3.55 -4.98
C VAL A 34 8.86 -2.80 -6.31
N LEU A 35 9.86 -3.11 -7.12
CA LEU A 35 10.05 -2.51 -8.44
C LEU A 35 9.26 -3.25 -9.52
N TYR A 36 9.20 -2.67 -10.73
CA TYR A 36 8.66 -3.36 -11.89
C TYR A 36 9.41 -4.68 -12.12
N GLU A 37 8.67 -5.73 -12.51
CA GLU A 37 9.17 -7.10 -12.71
C GLU A 37 9.60 -7.83 -11.42
N GLU A 38 9.57 -7.20 -10.25
CA GLU A 38 9.71 -7.87 -8.96
C GLU A 38 8.35 -8.41 -8.50
N SER A 39 8.33 -9.65 -8.00
CA SER A 39 7.14 -10.25 -7.41
C SER A 39 6.84 -9.66 -6.04
N LEU A 40 5.56 -9.50 -5.71
CA LEU A 40 5.15 -9.22 -4.34
C LEU A 40 5.51 -10.40 -3.43
N ASP A 41 5.81 -10.10 -2.16
CA ASP A 41 6.00 -11.13 -1.15
C ASP A 41 4.70 -11.96 -1.00
N PRO A 42 4.75 -13.29 -1.21
CA PRO A 42 3.56 -14.14 -1.18
C PRO A 42 2.91 -14.19 0.19
N ASP A 43 3.67 -14.10 1.28
CA ASP A 43 3.13 -14.12 2.65
C ASP A 43 2.39 -12.82 2.96
N VAL A 44 2.93 -11.68 2.52
CA VAL A 44 2.27 -10.38 2.62
C VAL A 44 0.98 -10.36 1.81
N LEU A 45 1.01 -10.91 0.59
CA LEU A 45 -0.18 -10.98 -0.28
C LEU A 45 -1.26 -11.88 0.32
N ALA A 46 -0.89 -13.07 0.81
CA ALA A 46 -1.80 -14.00 1.48
C ALA A 46 -2.42 -13.39 2.74
N GLY A 47 -1.61 -12.70 3.54
CA GLY A 47 -2.07 -11.96 4.72
C GLY A 47 -3.09 -10.87 4.36
N ALA A 48 -2.82 -10.08 3.31
CA ALA A 48 -3.74 -9.06 2.82
C ALA A 48 -5.09 -9.66 2.39
N VAL A 49 -5.08 -10.74 1.59
CA VAL A 49 -6.28 -11.47 1.18
C VAL A 49 -7.08 -11.94 2.39
N ALA A 50 -6.41 -12.55 3.38
CA ALA A 50 -7.07 -13.06 4.58
C ALA A 50 -7.74 -11.96 5.41
N HIS A 51 -7.13 -10.78 5.51
CA HIS A 51 -7.72 -9.63 6.21
C HIS A 51 -8.89 -9.03 5.42
N ILE A 52 -8.74 -8.81 4.12
CA ILE A 52 -9.78 -8.25 3.25
C ILE A 52 -11.03 -9.14 3.24
N SER A 53 -10.85 -10.47 3.13
CA SER A 53 -11.97 -11.41 3.08
C SER A 53 -12.81 -11.45 4.37
N ARG A 54 -12.23 -11.03 5.49
CA ARG A 54 -12.90 -11.03 6.81
C ARG A 54 -13.30 -9.63 7.28
N ALA A 55 -13.02 -8.61 6.49
CA ALA A 55 -13.30 -7.23 6.88
C ALA A 55 -14.81 -6.94 6.84
N ASP A 56 -15.31 -6.26 7.85
CA ASP A 56 -16.70 -5.75 7.88
C ASP A 56 -16.87 -4.53 6.97
N MET A 57 -15.79 -3.80 6.73
CA MET A 57 -15.71 -2.65 5.83
C MET A 57 -14.35 -2.64 5.16
N LEU A 58 -14.32 -2.32 3.86
CA LEU A 58 -13.09 -2.10 3.12
C LEU A 58 -13.05 -0.64 2.64
N ILE A 59 -12.02 0.08 3.07
CA ILE A 59 -11.75 1.43 2.59
C ILE A 59 -10.51 1.38 1.68
N VAL A 60 -10.68 1.79 0.44
CA VAL A 60 -9.60 1.91 -0.55
C VAL A 60 -9.39 3.39 -0.86
N GLY A 61 -8.19 3.88 -0.66
CA GLY A 61 -7.90 5.30 -0.81
C GLY A 61 -6.60 5.61 -1.53
N GLY A 62 -6.61 6.70 -2.32
CA GLY A 62 -5.41 7.23 -2.96
C GLY A 62 -4.81 6.35 -4.05
N THR A 63 -5.61 5.52 -4.70
CA THR A 63 -5.17 4.63 -5.79
C THR A 63 -6.14 4.65 -6.96
N SER A 64 -5.61 4.55 -8.18
CA SER A 64 -6.41 4.41 -9.41
C SER A 64 -6.96 2.99 -9.62
N LEU A 65 -6.55 2.01 -8.82
CA LEU A 65 -6.91 0.59 -8.96
C LEU A 65 -6.59 0.00 -10.35
N GLN A 66 -5.46 0.41 -10.94
CA GLN A 66 -5.02 -0.05 -12.27
C GLN A 66 -3.75 -0.89 -12.23
N VAL A 67 -3.03 -0.93 -11.10
CA VAL A 67 -1.77 -1.65 -10.95
C VAL A 67 -2.00 -3.01 -10.30
N TYR A 68 -1.80 -4.06 -11.07
CA TYR A 68 -1.94 -5.44 -10.62
C TYR A 68 -0.61 -6.01 -10.11
N PRO A 69 -0.62 -6.96 -9.14
CA PRO A 69 -1.80 -7.67 -8.60
C PRO A 69 -2.55 -6.91 -7.50
N ALA A 70 -2.03 -5.81 -6.96
CA ALA A 70 -2.62 -5.10 -5.82
C ALA A 70 -4.06 -4.62 -6.09
N ALA A 71 -4.37 -4.11 -7.29
CA ALA A 71 -5.72 -3.70 -7.66
C ALA A 71 -6.74 -4.86 -7.59
N GLY A 72 -6.30 -6.09 -7.84
CA GLY A 72 -7.14 -7.29 -7.77
C GLY A 72 -7.55 -7.69 -6.35
N LEU A 73 -6.88 -7.16 -5.31
CA LEU A 73 -7.20 -7.48 -3.91
C LEU A 73 -8.62 -7.06 -3.51
N ILE A 74 -9.16 -6.03 -4.12
CA ILE A 74 -10.54 -5.57 -3.88
C ILE A 74 -11.58 -6.67 -4.13
N ASN A 75 -11.31 -7.60 -5.05
CA ASN A 75 -12.22 -8.68 -5.42
C ASN A 75 -12.37 -9.76 -4.33
N TYR A 76 -11.49 -9.78 -3.33
CA TYR A 76 -11.61 -10.68 -2.17
C TYR A 76 -12.54 -10.15 -1.09
N TYR A 77 -12.99 -8.89 -1.21
CA TYR A 77 -13.98 -8.34 -0.29
C TYR A 77 -15.39 -8.78 -0.72
N SER A 78 -16.11 -9.41 0.17
CA SER A 78 -17.48 -9.92 -0.05
C SER A 78 -18.56 -9.18 0.75
N GLY A 79 -18.16 -8.15 1.51
CA GLY A 79 -19.09 -7.37 2.31
C GLY A 79 -19.86 -6.31 1.50
N ASN A 80 -20.65 -5.52 2.19
CA ASN A 80 -21.51 -4.48 1.62
C ASN A 80 -21.12 -3.05 2.08
N LYS A 81 -19.87 -2.86 2.47
CA LYS A 81 -19.34 -1.55 2.92
C LYS A 81 -17.99 -1.29 2.24
N LEU A 82 -18.01 -1.28 0.90
CA LEU A 82 -16.86 -0.87 0.10
C LEU A 82 -16.87 0.64 -0.07
N VAL A 83 -15.83 1.31 0.41
CA VAL A 83 -15.66 2.77 0.31
C VAL A 83 -14.45 3.05 -0.57
N LEU A 84 -14.61 3.85 -1.61
CA LEU A 84 -13.52 4.35 -2.44
C LEU A 84 -13.31 5.84 -2.22
N ILE A 85 -12.09 6.22 -1.85
CA ILE A 85 -11.69 7.62 -1.67
C ILE A 85 -10.54 7.91 -2.62
N ASN A 86 -10.83 8.58 -3.73
CA ASN A 86 -9.82 8.91 -4.72
C ASN A 86 -10.19 10.20 -5.46
N LYS A 87 -9.20 11.00 -5.85
CA LYS A 87 -9.44 12.26 -6.56
C LYS A 87 -10.08 12.07 -7.94
N THR A 88 -9.76 10.95 -8.59
CA THR A 88 -10.26 10.62 -9.93
C THR A 88 -11.11 9.36 -9.90
N ILE A 89 -11.96 9.21 -10.89
CA ILE A 89 -12.79 8.02 -11.10
C ILE A 89 -11.90 6.77 -11.24
N THR A 90 -12.36 5.66 -10.70
CA THR A 90 -11.70 4.36 -10.80
C THR A 90 -12.58 3.34 -11.52
N PRO A 91 -12.01 2.26 -12.09
CA PRO A 91 -12.80 1.19 -12.71
C PRO A 91 -13.77 0.49 -11.75
N TYR A 92 -13.57 0.65 -10.45
CA TYR A 92 -14.35 -0.02 -9.41
C TYR A 92 -15.43 0.86 -8.77
N ASP A 93 -15.59 2.12 -9.21
CA ASP A 93 -16.58 3.05 -8.63
C ASP A 93 -18.01 2.48 -8.67
N SER A 94 -18.37 1.77 -9.76
CA SER A 94 -19.69 1.15 -9.90
C SER A 94 -19.96 -0.02 -8.95
N TYR A 95 -18.92 -0.59 -8.35
CA TYR A 95 -19.01 -1.69 -7.38
C TYR A 95 -19.01 -1.20 -5.94
N ALA A 96 -18.59 0.05 -5.72
CA ALA A 96 -18.49 0.61 -4.38
C ALA A 96 -19.86 1.02 -3.81
N ASN A 97 -20.02 0.86 -2.51
CA ASN A 97 -21.20 1.34 -1.79
C ASN A 97 -21.12 2.84 -1.53
N LEU A 98 -19.91 3.40 -1.44
CA LEU A 98 -19.66 4.82 -1.29
C LEU A 98 -18.40 5.23 -2.08
N VAL A 99 -18.53 6.25 -2.91
CA VAL A 99 -17.42 6.87 -3.63
C VAL A 99 -17.28 8.32 -3.20
N ILE A 100 -16.08 8.72 -2.79
CA ILE A 100 -15.75 10.09 -2.40
C ILE A 100 -14.61 10.60 -3.29
N ASN A 101 -14.92 11.53 -4.19
CA ASN A 101 -13.92 12.12 -5.08
C ASN A 101 -13.26 13.34 -4.44
N ASP A 102 -12.36 13.10 -3.48
CA ASP A 102 -11.60 14.15 -2.78
C ASP A 102 -10.24 13.59 -2.32
N SER A 103 -9.44 14.43 -1.70
CA SER A 103 -8.17 14.06 -1.06
C SER A 103 -8.41 13.14 0.13
N ILE A 104 -7.77 11.96 0.14
CA ILE A 104 -7.90 10.99 1.22
C ILE A 104 -7.56 11.58 2.60
N GLY A 105 -6.52 12.41 2.69
CA GLY A 105 -6.15 13.06 3.95
C GLY A 105 -7.25 13.96 4.50
N LYS A 106 -7.87 14.77 3.63
CA LYS A 106 -8.99 15.63 4.01
C LYS A 106 -10.20 14.83 4.46
N VAL A 107 -10.57 13.79 3.70
CA VAL A 107 -11.74 12.95 4.00
C VAL A 107 -11.55 12.23 5.33
N LEU A 108 -10.40 11.57 5.52
CA LEU A 108 -10.13 10.81 6.75
C LEU A 108 -9.99 11.73 7.96
N SER A 109 -9.38 12.90 7.83
CA SER A 109 -9.30 13.86 8.93
C SER A 109 -10.67 14.41 9.36
N ALA A 110 -11.64 14.45 8.45
CA ALA A 110 -13.01 14.87 8.79
C ALA A 110 -13.87 13.70 9.32
N ALA A 111 -13.51 12.46 9.05
CA ALA A 111 -14.27 11.28 9.45
C ALA A 111 -13.81 10.70 10.80
N VAL A 112 -12.58 10.99 11.22
CA VAL A 112 -11.97 10.50 12.45
C VAL A 112 -11.65 11.72 13.32
N GLU A 113 -12.56 12.05 14.22
CA GLU A 113 -12.36 13.09 15.25
C GLU A 113 -11.62 12.51 16.47
#